data_7d92c726bef135c52207f15af25003bb
#
_entry.id   7d92c726bef135c52207f15af25003bb
#
_cell.length_a   1.000
_cell.length_b   1.000
_cell.length_c   1.000
_cell.angle_alpha   90.00
_cell.angle_beta   90.00
_cell.angle_gamma   90.00
#
_symmetry.space_group_name_H-M   'P 1'
#
loop_
_entity.id
_entity.type
_entity.pdbx_description
1 polymer ?
#
loop_
_entity_poly.entity_id
_entity_poly.type
_entity_poly.pdbx_seq_one_letter_code
_entity_poly.pdbx_strand_id
1 'polypeptide(L)'
;MTLNINKEDDFFIADILSKNKTIAMVGASKNWKRPSNFVMKYLQKHGYKVIPVNPSSAGEKILGQLCYSSLEEIPFEIDMVNIFRPAKFCPSITQEAIKVGAKTIWMQLGIISEEAIELAKQNNKNVIFDKCSKMEHSRLSGSLGLAGFNSNLVSSKRSIPLSPPPASRDGGIFKSNELETLAIHAGTRPDSATGSRSMPIYQTTSYIFDDTDHAASLFNLQEPGNIYSRLSNPTVSALEQRISALDNALGACCTSSGHAAQLIALFPLMEPGSKIIASSKLYGGSITQFTKTFKNFSWEAELVDVSDLDAVRLAVKQPEVRALFAESLANPDGNISDISSLADIAHGAGIPLIIDNTMATPIICQPGKFGADLIIYSTTKFLSGHGNAMGGAVVDMGNFKWDSG
;
A
#
# COMPACT_ATOMS: atom_id res chain seq x y z
N MET A 1 -3.44 -5.58 27.93
CA MET A 1 -3.64 -6.73 27.02
C MET A 1 -3.94 -6.14 25.65
N THR A 2 -2.95 -5.94 24.81
CA THR A 2 -3.12 -5.46 23.44
C THR A 2 -3.70 -6.60 22.62
N LEU A 3 -4.96 -6.48 22.26
CA LEU A 3 -5.64 -7.37 21.34
C LEU A 3 -4.89 -7.40 20.02
N ASN A 4 -4.38 -8.55 19.67
CA ASN A 4 -3.72 -8.83 18.38
C ASN A 4 -4.84 -8.92 17.30
N ILE A 5 -5.36 -7.74 16.91
CA ILE A 5 -6.53 -7.56 16.06
C ILE A 5 -6.03 -7.28 14.66
N ASN A 6 -5.70 -8.28 13.86
CA ASN A 6 -5.69 -8.25 12.39
C ASN A 6 -4.73 -9.27 11.77
N LYS A 7 -5.11 -10.54 11.84
CA LYS A 7 -4.63 -11.52 10.85
C LYS A 7 -5.78 -12.46 10.54
N GLU A 8 -6.81 -11.94 9.90
CA GLU A 8 -7.72 -12.84 9.22
C GLU A 8 -6.98 -13.34 7.97
N ASP A 9 -6.74 -14.63 7.95
CA ASP A 9 -6.08 -15.33 6.86
C ASP A 9 -6.85 -15.06 5.56
N ASP A 10 -6.19 -14.75 4.46
CA ASP A 10 -6.78 -14.57 3.13
C ASP A 10 -7.65 -15.77 2.73
N PHE A 11 -7.32 -16.97 3.18
CA PHE A 11 -8.13 -18.17 3.01
C PHE A 11 -9.47 -18.07 3.74
N PHE A 12 -9.50 -17.51 4.93
CA PHE A 12 -10.72 -17.31 5.71
C PHE A 12 -11.65 -16.31 5.00
N ILE A 13 -11.11 -15.19 4.52
CA ILE A 13 -11.90 -14.20 3.78
C ILE A 13 -12.41 -14.76 2.45
N ALA A 14 -11.55 -15.49 1.72
CA ALA A 14 -11.93 -16.13 0.47
C ALA A 14 -13.03 -17.18 0.68
N ASP A 15 -12.92 -17.98 1.73
CA ASP A 15 -13.93 -18.98 2.10
C ASP A 15 -15.28 -18.33 2.43
N ILE A 16 -15.26 -17.24 3.22
CA ILE A 16 -16.47 -16.45 3.51
C ILE A 16 -17.10 -15.92 2.23
N LEU A 17 -16.34 -15.26 1.36
CA LEU A 17 -16.85 -14.71 0.11
C LEU A 17 -17.35 -15.79 -0.85
N SER A 18 -16.76 -16.97 -0.82
CA SER A 18 -17.21 -18.10 -1.64
C SER A 18 -18.54 -18.69 -1.18
N LYS A 19 -18.77 -18.75 0.14
CA LYS A 19 -19.93 -19.40 0.75
C LYS A 19 -21.12 -18.47 1.01
N ASN A 20 -20.90 -17.17 1.15
CA ASN A 20 -21.94 -16.20 1.50
C ASN A 20 -22.42 -15.48 0.22
N LYS A 21 -23.48 -15.98 -0.38
CA LYS A 21 -24.01 -15.47 -1.65
C LYS A 21 -25.15 -14.47 -1.51
N THR A 22 -25.89 -14.53 -0.40
CA THR A 22 -26.97 -13.58 -0.08
C THR A 22 -26.48 -12.58 0.96
N ILE A 23 -26.36 -11.32 0.56
CA ILE A 23 -25.77 -10.24 1.37
C ILE A 23 -26.82 -9.18 1.68
N ALA A 24 -27.12 -8.92 2.94
CA ALA A 24 -27.90 -7.75 3.34
C ALA A 24 -26.96 -6.57 3.55
N MET A 25 -27.14 -5.49 2.81
CA MET A 25 -26.29 -4.31 2.87
C MET A 25 -26.97 -3.21 3.69
N VAL A 26 -26.56 -3.04 4.95
CA VAL A 26 -27.13 -2.05 5.88
C VAL A 26 -26.47 -0.69 5.68
N GLY A 27 -27.28 0.35 5.37
CA GLY A 27 -26.82 1.67 4.99
C GLY A 27 -26.65 1.83 3.48
N ALA A 28 -27.33 1.02 2.70
CA ALA A 28 -27.38 1.14 1.25
C ALA A 28 -27.93 2.51 0.83
N SER A 29 -27.40 3.08 -0.28
CA SER A 29 -27.78 4.40 -0.78
C SER A 29 -28.12 4.36 -2.27
N LYS A 30 -29.14 5.13 -2.66
CA LYS A 30 -29.46 5.38 -4.08
C LYS A 30 -28.43 6.28 -4.76
N ASN A 31 -27.71 7.08 -3.99
CA ASN A 31 -26.72 8.01 -4.52
C ASN A 31 -25.49 7.22 -4.99
N TRP A 32 -25.26 7.25 -6.30
CA TRP A 32 -24.16 6.57 -6.98
C TRP A 32 -22.74 7.00 -6.49
N LYS A 33 -22.62 8.21 -5.89
CA LYS A 33 -21.38 8.70 -5.27
C LYS A 33 -21.08 8.07 -3.90
N ARG A 34 -21.99 7.31 -3.33
CA ARG A 34 -21.79 6.69 -2.02
C ARG A 34 -21.14 5.32 -2.12
N PRO A 35 -20.21 4.99 -1.21
CA PRO A 35 -19.51 3.69 -1.21
C PRO A 35 -20.45 2.49 -1.25
N SER A 36 -21.55 2.52 -0.52
CA SER A 36 -22.51 1.42 -0.52
C SER A 36 -23.15 1.14 -1.88
N ASN A 37 -23.33 2.18 -2.73
CA ASN A 37 -23.94 1.99 -4.05
C ASN A 37 -23.02 1.22 -5.00
N PHE A 38 -21.78 1.67 -5.15
CA PHE A 38 -20.87 0.99 -6.09
C PHE A 38 -20.33 -0.34 -5.56
N VAL A 39 -20.23 -0.55 -4.24
CA VAL A 39 -19.94 -1.87 -3.70
C VAL A 39 -21.11 -2.83 -3.98
N MET A 40 -22.35 -2.38 -3.83
CA MET A 40 -23.54 -3.15 -4.17
C MET A 40 -23.54 -3.53 -5.66
N LYS A 41 -23.34 -2.56 -6.56
CA LYS A 41 -23.29 -2.77 -8.02
C LYS A 41 -22.21 -3.80 -8.39
N TYR A 42 -21.02 -3.66 -7.80
CA TYR A 42 -19.91 -4.57 -8.03
C TYR A 42 -20.24 -6.02 -7.60
N LEU A 43 -20.72 -6.20 -6.37
CA LEU A 43 -21.06 -7.54 -5.86
C LEU A 43 -22.17 -8.20 -6.68
N GLN A 44 -23.18 -7.43 -7.12
CA GLN A 44 -24.23 -7.95 -8.02
C GLN A 44 -23.67 -8.42 -9.36
N LYS A 45 -22.74 -7.65 -9.96
CA LYS A 45 -22.05 -8.04 -11.22
C LYS A 45 -21.27 -9.36 -11.06
N HIS A 46 -20.82 -9.66 -9.85
CA HIS A 46 -20.06 -10.88 -9.53
C HIS A 46 -20.94 -12.02 -8.94
N GLY A 47 -22.26 -11.96 -9.17
CA GLY A 47 -23.17 -13.06 -8.86
C GLY A 47 -23.67 -13.13 -7.43
N TYR A 48 -23.46 -12.08 -6.62
CA TYR A 48 -24.05 -11.99 -5.29
C TYR A 48 -25.47 -11.42 -5.35
N LYS A 49 -26.37 -12.01 -4.56
CA LYS A 49 -27.68 -11.44 -4.29
C LYS A 49 -27.52 -10.40 -3.18
N VAL A 50 -27.48 -9.10 -3.52
CA VAL A 50 -27.29 -8.02 -2.54
C VAL A 50 -28.60 -7.30 -2.29
N ILE A 51 -29.06 -7.33 -1.06
CA ILE A 51 -30.34 -6.78 -0.60
C ILE A 51 -30.06 -5.46 0.15
N PRO A 52 -30.53 -4.33 -0.35
CA PRO A 52 -30.34 -3.06 0.34
C PRO A 52 -31.25 -2.95 1.57
N VAL A 53 -30.67 -2.46 2.67
CA VAL A 53 -31.39 -2.17 3.92
C VAL A 53 -31.09 -0.72 4.31
N ASN A 54 -32.16 0.10 4.29
CA ASN A 54 -32.08 1.49 4.72
C ASN A 54 -33.49 2.02 5.05
N PRO A 55 -33.80 2.37 6.31
CA PRO A 55 -35.12 2.88 6.71
C PRO A 55 -35.59 4.09 5.88
N SER A 56 -34.68 4.99 5.48
CA SER A 56 -35.02 6.19 4.68
C SER A 56 -35.30 5.92 3.20
N SER A 57 -35.10 4.70 2.74
CA SER A 57 -35.37 4.29 1.36
C SER A 57 -36.21 3.00 1.28
N ALA A 58 -36.83 2.61 2.39
CA ALA A 58 -37.65 1.41 2.46
C ALA A 58 -38.82 1.47 1.43
N GLY A 59 -39.05 0.34 0.78
CA GLY A 59 -40.08 0.22 -0.28
C GLY A 59 -39.62 0.69 -1.67
N GLU A 60 -38.49 1.37 -1.78
CA GLU A 60 -37.94 1.78 -3.06
C GLU A 60 -36.95 0.74 -3.63
N LYS A 61 -36.63 0.83 -4.90
CA LYS A 61 -35.59 -0.02 -5.51
C LYS A 61 -34.25 0.69 -5.55
N ILE A 62 -33.20 0.00 -5.08
CA ILE A 62 -31.80 0.42 -5.21
C ILE A 62 -31.11 -0.63 -6.11
N LEU A 63 -30.57 -0.21 -7.25
CA LEU A 63 -29.93 -1.10 -8.24
C LEU A 63 -30.77 -2.36 -8.54
N GLY A 64 -32.08 -2.15 -8.74
CA GLY A 64 -33.04 -3.20 -9.09
C GLY A 64 -33.57 -4.04 -7.93
N GLN A 65 -33.02 -3.92 -6.72
CA GLN A 65 -33.45 -4.68 -5.53
C GLN A 65 -34.34 -3.84 -4.62
N LEU A 66 -35.40 -4.46 -4.09
CA LEU A 66 -36.27 -3.82 -3.09
C LEU A 66 -35.47 -3.51 -1.82
N CYS A 67 -35.57 -2.29 -1.33
CA CYS A 67 -34.94 -1.84 -0.09
C CYS A 67 -35.89 -2.09 1.10
N TYR A 68 -35.37 -2.76 2.13
CA TYR A 68 -36.08 -3.03 3.37
C TYR A 68 -35.72 -2.00 4.45
N SER A 69 -36.59 -1.83 5.45
CA SER A 69 -36.31 -0.89 6.55
C SER A 69 -35.37 -1.53 7.60
N SER A 70 -35.43 -2.84 7.78
CA SER A 70 -34.64 -3.62 8.76
C SER A 70 -34.25 -4.98 8.19
N LEU A 71 -33.35 -5.69 8.88
CA LEU A 71 -32.95 -7.05 8.51
C LEU A 71 -34.10 -8.04 8.72
N GLU A 72 -34.94 -7.81 9.71
CA GLU A 72 -36.07 -8.68 10.07
C GLU A 72 -37.18 -8.72 9.01
N GLU A 73 -37.30 -7.68 8.20
CA GLU A 73 -38.30 -7.63 7.11
C GLU A 73 -37.91 -8.44 5.87
N ILE A 74 -36.67 -8.91 5.78
CA ILE A 74 -36.19 -9.66 4.61
C ILE A 74 -36.79 -11.07 4.66
N PRO A 75 -37.57 -11.51 3.64
CA PRO A 75 -38.36 -12.75 3.72
C PRO A 75 -37.58 -14.02 3.37
N PHE A 76 -36.26 -14.00 3.36
CA PHE A 76 -35.40 -15.15 3.04
C PHE A 76 -34.09 -15.11 3.80
N GLU A 77 -33.37 -16.22 3.85
CA GLU A 77 -32.11 -16.35 4.57
C GLU A 77 -31.05 -15.41 4.08
N ILE A 78 -30.30 -14.85 5.02
CA ILE A 78 -29.18 -13.95 4.81
C ILE A 78 -27.90 -14.68 5.22
N ASP A 79 -26.94 -14.81 4.30
CA ASP A 79 -25.64 -15.39 4.67
C ASP A 79 -24.75 -14.36 5.37
N MET A 80 -24.72 -13.12 4.86
CA MET A 80 -23.83 -12.07 5.36
C MET A 80 -24.54 -10.73 5.50
N VAL A 81 -24.26 -10.03 6.61
CA VAL A 81 -24.66 -8.64 6.83
C VAL A 81 -23.46 -7.73 6.62
N ASN A 82 -23.54 -6.86 5.61
CA ASN A 82 -22.48 -5.94 5.21
C ASN A 82 -22.84 -4.51 5.65
N ILE A 83 -22.05 -3.91 6.56
CA ILE A 83 -22.41 -2.71 7.33
C ILE A 83 -21.70 -1.47 6.77
N PHE A 84 -22.50 -0.51 6.27
CA PHE A 84 -22.08 0.83 5.83
C PHE A 84 -22.62 1.92 6.77
N ARG A 85 -22.61 1.66 8.07
CA ARG A 85 -23.05 2.62 9.10
C ARG A 85 -21.88 2.93 10.05
N PRO A 86 -21.85 4.13 10.65
CA PRO A 86 -20.83 4.45 11.66
C PRO A 86 -20.74 3.42 12.80
N ALA A 87 -19.56 3.24 13.36
CA ALA A 87 -19.23 2.20 14.35
C ALA A 87 -20.23 2.14 15.53
N LYS A 88 -20.73 3.28 15.99
CA LYS A 88 -21.72 3.37 17.08
C LYS A 88 -23.03 2.62 16.82
N PHE A 89 -23.35 2.31 15.56
CA PHE A 89 -24.57 1.55 15.21
C PHE A 89 -24.27 0.06 14.99
N CYS A 90 -23.00 -0.35 14.96
CA CYS A 90 -22.64 -1.73 14.68
C CYS A 90 -23.16 -2.73 15.74
N PRO A 91 -23.16 -2.44 17.05
CA PRO A 91 -23.68 -3.38 18.03
C PRO A 91 -25.15 -3.74 17.80
N SER A 92 -26.02 -2.76 17.58
CA SER A 92 -27.46 -3.00 17.32
C SER A 92 -27.69 -3.77 16.01
N ILE A 93 -26.95 -3.42 14.94
CA ILE A 93 -27.03 -4.12 13.65
C ILE A 93 -26.52 -5.56 13.78
N THR A 94 -25.47 -5.78 14.58
CA THR A 94 -24.95 -7.13 14.85
C THR A 94 -25.97 -7.97 15.61
N GLN A 95 -26.70 -7.38 16.55
CA GLN A 95 -27.75 -8.03 17.28
C GLN A 95 -28.91 -8.47 16.36
N GLU A 96 -29.36 -7.59 15.45
CA GLU A 96 -30.34 -7.93 14.42
C GLU A 96 -29.80 -9.05 13.49
N ALA A 97 -28.54 -8.96 13.05
CA ALA A 97 -27.91 -9.95 12.20
C ALA A 97 -27.89 -11.35 12.84
N ILE A 98 -27.62 -11.42 14.14
CA ILE A 98 -27.65 -12.67 14.91
C ILE A 98 -29.08 -13.20 14.97
N LYS A 99 -30.07 -12.34 15.23
CA LYS A 99 -31.48 -12.71 15.33
C LYS A 99 -32.05 -13.29 14.04
N VAL A 100 -31.68 -12.73 12.88
CA VAL A 100 -32.08 -13.24 11.55
C VAL A 100 -31.23 -14.41 11.07
N GLY A 101 -30.29 -14.89 11.86
CA GLY A 101 -29.51 -16.10 11.58
C GLY A 101 -28.32 -15.89 10.63
N ALA A 102 -27.93 -14.66 10.32
CA ALA A 102 -26.78 -14.39 9.45
C ALA A 102 -25.51 -15.10 9.96
N LYS A 103 -24.74 -15.65 9.03
CA LYS A 103 -23.52 -16.42 9.34
C LYS A 103 -22.31 -15.53 9.55
N THR A 104 -22.29 -14.39 8.83
CA THR A 104 -21.14 -13.46 8.79
C THR A 104 -21.60 -12.02 8.97
N ILE A 105 -20.84 -11.26 9.77
CA ILE A 105 -20.98 -9.83 9.95
C ILE A 105 -19.74 -9.16 9.37
N TRP A 106 -19.93 -8.25 8.42
CA TRP A 106 -18.87 -7.55 7.73
C TRP A 106 -18.97 -6.04 7.94
N MET A 107 -18.05 -5.46 8.70
CA MET A 107 -17.91 -4.02 8.88
C MET A 107 -16.93 -3.47 7.83
N GLN A 108 -17.37 -2.51 7.06
CA GLN A 108 -16.61 -1.94 5.95
C GLN A 108 -15.36 -1.17 6.40
N LEU A 109 -14.50 -0.82 5.44
CA LEU A 109 -13.28 -0.06 5.65
C LEU A 109 -13.53 1.19 6.50
N GLY A 110 -12.72 1.41 7.52
CA GLY A 110 -12.85 2.50 8.48
C GLY A 110 -13.94 2.28 9.55
N ILE A 111 -14.56 1.08 9.61
CA ILE A 111 -15.58 0.76 10.60
C ILE A 111 -15.07 -0.35 11.51
N ILE A 112 -14.79 0.02 12.77
CA ILE A 112 -14.36 -0.90 13.83
C ILE A 112 -15.25 -0.65 15.05
N SER A 113 -15.83 -1.73 15.59
CA SER A 113 -16.61 -1.70 16.84
C SER A 113 -16.27 -2.93 17.67
N GLU A 114 -15.50 -2.74 18.72
CA GLU A 114 -15.07 -3.84 19.62
C GLU A 114 -16.27 -4.57 20.20
N GLU A 115 -17.29 -3.84 20.65
CA GLU A 115 -18.52 -4.40 21.18
C GLU A 115 -19.25 -5.30 20.16
N ALA A 116 -19.33 -4.86 18.88
CA ALA A 116 -19.94 -5.66 17.82
C ALA A 116 -19.12 -6.90 17.49
N ILE A 117 -17.78 -6.79 17.54
CA ILE A 117 -16.85 -7.91 17.31
C ILE A 117 -17.01 -8.96 18.40
N GLU A 118 -17.03 -8.56 19.66
CA GLU A 118 -17.21 -9.47 20.80
C GLU A 118 -18.58 -10.14 20.76
N LEU A 119 -19.63 -9.36 20.49
CA LEU A 119 -21.00 -9.87 20.37
C LEU A 119 -21.12 -10.95 19.27
N ALA A 120 -20.51 -10.71 18.11
CA ALA A 120 -20.49 -11.67 17.01
C ALA A 120 -19.75 -12.96 17.40
N LYS A 121 -18.57 -12.84 18.02
CA LYS A 121 -17.77 -13.99 18.48
C LYS A 121 -18.48 -14.83 19.55
N GLN A 122 -19.11 -14.18 20.52
CA GLN A 122 -19.89 -14.87 21.56
C GLN A 122 -21.05 -15.68 21.00
N ASN A 123 -21.58 -15.28 19.83
CA ASN A 123 -22.65 -15.98 19.14
C ASN A 123 -22.18 -16.88 18.01
N ASN A 124 -20.89 -17.24 17.97
CA ASN A 124 -20.27 -18.10 16.96
C ASN A 124 -20.48 -17.61 15.52
N LYS A 125 -20.49 -16.29 15.30
CA LYS A 125 -20.57 -15.69 13.97
C LYS A 125 -19.19 -15.32 13.46
N ASN A 126 -19.00 -15.47 12.14
CA ASN A 126 -17.82 -14.90 11.49
C ASN A 126 -17.91 -13.38 11.53
N VAL A 127 -16.80 -12.71 11.82
CA VAL A 127 -16.74 -11.25 11.82
C VAL A 127 -15.53 -10.78 11.05
N ILE A 128 -15.75 -9.89 10.09
CA ILE A 128 -14.71 -9.15 9.36
C ILE A 128 -14.95 -7.66 9.60
N PHE A 129 -13.89 -6.91 9.83
CA PHE A 129 -13.97 -5.47 10.09
C PHE A 129 -12.81 -4.74 9.45
N ASP A 130 -13.01 -3.43 9.24
CA ASP A 130 -12.03 -2.55 8.58
C ASP A 130 -11.56 -3.05 7.21
N LYS A 131 -12.47 -3.71 6.47
CA LYS A 131 -12.17 -4.24 5.13
C LYS A 131 -13.31 -3.97 4.16
N CYS A 132 -12.97 -3.51 2.94
CA CYS A 132 -13.97 -3.33 1.89
C CYS A 132 -14.26 -4.65 1.20
N SER A 133 -15.51 -5.12 1.28
CA SER A 133 -15.93 -6.40 0.69
C SER A 133 -15.72 -6.47 -0.84
N LYS A 134 -15.86 -5.35 -1.56
CA LYS A 134 -15.51 -5.24 -2.97
C LYS A 134 -14.02 -5.46 -3.19
N MET A 135 -13.17 -4.80 -2.42
CA MET A 135 -11.72 -4.86 -2.57
C MET A 135 -11.20 -6.25 -2.23
N GLU A 136 -11.68 -6.84 -1.13
CA GLU A 136 -11.28 -8.19 -0.74
C GLU A 136 -11.73 -9.23 -1.77
N HIS A 137 -12.98 -9.13 -2.27
CA HIS A 137 -13.45 -10.02 -3.34
C HIS A 137 -12.59 -9.88 -4.60
N SER A 138 -12.34 -8.65 -5.04
CA SER A 138 -11.54 -8.38 -6.23
C SER A 138 -10.09 -8.89 -6.09
N ARG A 139 -9.49 -8.67 -4.93
CA ARG A 139 -8.15 -9.14 -4.60
C ARG A 139 -8.04 -10.68 -4.59
N LEU A 140 -9.03 -11.36 -4.01
CA LEU A 140 -9.01 -12.81 -3.81
C LEU A 140 -9.58 -13.61 -4.97
N SER A 141 -10.47 -13.01 -5.78
CA SER A 141 -11.04 -13.66 -6.96
C SER A 141 -10.17 -13.61 -8.23
N GLY A 142 -8.94 -13.14 -8.12
CA GLY A 142 -7.97 -13.14 -9.22
C GLY A 142 -7.97 -11.87 -10.09
N SER A 143 -8.97 -11.02 -10.02
CA SER A 143 -9.04 -9.80 -10.85
C SER A 143 -8.10 -8.69 -10.38
N LEU A 144 -7.83 -8.60 -9.06
CA LEU A 144 -6.84 -7.67 -8.48
C LEU A 144 -5.48 -8.31 -8.23
N GLY A 145 -5.47 -9.60 -7.94
CA GLY A 145 -4.25 -10.37 -7.82
C GLY A 145 -3.39 -10.35 -9.09
N LEU A 146 -4.02 -10.17 -10.25
CA LEU A 146 -3.35 -9.99 -11.53
C LEU A 146 -2.78 -8.58 -11.74
N ALA A 147 -3.33 -7.57 -11.08
CA ALA A 147 -2.87 -6.18 -11.16
C ALA A 147 -1.79 -5.83 -10.12
N GLY A 148 -1.42 -6.76 -9.23
CA GLY A 148 -0.34 -6.57 -8.26
C GLY A 148 -0.66 -5.60 -7.11
N PHE A 149 -1.91 -5.20 -6.94
CA PHE A 149 -2.30 -4.27 -5.88
C PHE A 149 -2.61 -4.98 -4.57
N ASN A 150 -1.84 -4.69 -3.54
CA ASN A 150 -2.17 -5.03 -2.17
C ASN A 150 -2.93 -3.85 -1.54
N SER A 151 -4.23 -4.05 -1.25
CA SER A 151 -5.18 -2.98 -0.97
C SER A 151 -5.13 -2.38 0.44
N ASN A 152 -3.97 -2.31 1.07
CA ASN A 152 -3.83 -1.64 2.37
C ASN A 152 -3.79 -0.09 2.27
N LEU A 153 -3.95 0.49 1.08
CA LEU A 153 -3.71 1.91 0.80
C LEU A 153 -4.86 2.63 0.08
N VAL A 154 -6.12 2.31 0.33
CA VAL A 154 -7.21 3.14 -0.20
C VAL A 154 -8.08 3.65 0.93
N SER A 155 -7.58 4.64 1.62
CA SER A 155 -8.38 5.57 2.43
C SER A 155 -8.02 6.98 2.00
N SER A 156 -9.03 7.78 1.68
CA SER A 156 -8.89 9.24 1.52
C SER A 156 -8.66 9.96 2.87
N LYS A 157 -8.53 9.20 3.94
CA LYS A 157 -8.01 9.62 5.25
C LYS A 157 -6.85 8.68 5.55
N ARG A 158 -5.65 9.21 5.47
CA ARG A 158 -4.43 8.49 5.86
C ARG A 158 -4.55 8.03 7.31
N SER A 159 -4.92 6.79 7.52
CA SER A 159 -4.55 6.06 8.72
C SER A 159 -3.36 5.18 8.32
N ILE A 160 -2.17 5.65 8.66
CA ILE A 160 -0.94 4.88 8.45
C ILE A 160 -1.03 3.67 9.38
N PRO A 161 -0.93 2.44 8.86
CA PRO A 161 -0.76 1.29 9.74
C PRO A 161 0.57 1.43 10.46
N LEU A 162 0.57 1.40 11.79
CA LEU A 162 1.77 1.52 12.65
C LEU A 162 2.70 0.30 12.57
N SER A 163 2.50 -0.58 11.62
CA SER A 163 3.42 -1.68 11.30
C SER A 163 3.20 -2.11 9.86
N PRO A 164 4.29 -2.41 9.12
CA PRO A 164 4.17 -2.96 7.79
C PRO A 164 3.34 -4.26 7.87
N PRO A 165 2.43 -4.50 6.93
CA PRO A 165 1.71 -5.75 6.90
C PRO A 165 2.72 -6.90 6.81
N PRO A 166 2.52 -8.01 7.52
CA PRO A 166 3.28 -9.21 7.25
C PRO A 166 2.93 -9.62 5.83
N ALA A 167 3.90 -9.43 4.96
CA ALA A 167 3.70 -9.57 3.56
C ALA A 167 3.57 -11.04 3.18
N SER A 168 2.46 -11.42 2.63
CA SER A 168 2.54 -12.20 1.40
C SER A 168 2.72 -11.17 0.27
N ARG A 169 3.93 -10.67 0.13
CA ARG A 169 4.31 -9.61 -0.81
C ARG A 169 4.38 -10.10 -2.25
N ASP A 170 4.17 -11.35 -2.44
CA ASP A 170 4.10 -12.10 -3.68
C ASP A 170 2.69 -12.25 -4.25
N GLY A 171 1.74 -11.48 -3.71
CA GLY A 171 0.35 -11.57 -4.11
C GLY A 171 -0.31 -12.92 -3.81
N GLY A 172 0.16 -13.64 -2.76
CA GLY A 172 -0.50 -14.83 -2.22
C GLY A 172 -0.12 -16.16 -2.87
N ILE A 173 0.80 -16.19 -3.83
CA ILE A 173 1.25 -17.45 -4.46
C ILE A 173 2.44 -18.05 -3.73
N PHE A 174 3.34 -17.23 -3.20
CA PHE A 174 4.54 -17.66 -2.49
C PHE A 174 4.56 -17.12 -1.07
N LYS A 175 4.59 -18.00 -0.09
CA LYS A 175 4.79 -17.68 1.34
C LYS A 175 6.25 -17.90 1.71
N SER A 176 7.17 -17.22 1.05
CA SER A 176 8.60 -17.29 1.39
C SER A 176 9.11 -15.93 1.82
N ASN A 177 9.92 -15.91 2.87
CA ASN A 177 10.69 -14.74 3.30
C ASN A 177 12.17 -14.88 2.90
N GLU A 178 12.53 -15.96 2.20
CA GLU A 178 13.89 -16.21 1.76
C GLU A 178 14.23 -15.31 0.57
N LEU A 179 15.32 -14.56 0.66
CA LEU A 179 15.74 -13.57 -0.34
C LEU A 179 15.89 -14.18 -1.73
N GLU A 180 16.42 -15.39 -1.84
CA GLU A 180 16.60 -16.10 -3.11
C GLU A 180 15.26 -16.39 -3.79
N THR A 181 14.26 -16.78 -3.02
CA THR A 181 12.91 -17.04 -3.53
C THR A 181 12.23 -15.72 -3.93
N LEU A 182 12.36 -14.67 -3.13
CA LEU A 182 11.82 -13.35 -3.44
C LEU A 182 12.46 -12.74 -4.69
N ALA A 183 13.78 -12.90 -4.85
CA ALA A 183 14.51 -12.40 -6.01
C ALA A 183 14.00 -12.98 -7.34
N ILE A 184 13.49 -14.21 -7.32
CA ILE A 184 12.97 -14.89 -8.51
C ILE A 184 11.48 -14.64 -8.70
N HIS A 185 10.70 -14.70 -7.63
CA HIS A 185 9.25 -14.85 -7.72
C HIS A 185 8.43 -13.62 -7.28
N ALA A 186 8.96 -12.75 -6.42
CA ALA A 186 8.20 -11.61 -5.93
C ALA A 186 7.79 -10.67 -7.08
N GLY A 187 6.57 -10.14 -6.99
CA GLY A 187 6.00 -9.22 -7.98
C GLY A 187 5.56 -9.85 -9.30
N THR A 188 5.74 -11.17 -9.49
CA THR A 188 5.35 -11.84 -10.75
C THR A 188 4.44 -13.03 -10.52
N ARG A 189 3.49 -13.21 -11.44
CA ARG A 189 2.60 -14.37 -11.51
C ARG A 189 2.54 -14.89 -12.95
N PRO A 190 2.22 -16.16 -13.17
CA PRO A 190 1.89 -16.63 -14.52
C PRO A 190 0.77 -15.78 -15.12
N ASP A 191 0.92 -15.39 -16.38
CA ASP A 191 -0.10 -14.63 -17.09
C ASP A 191 -1.39 -15.46 -17.25
N SER A 192 -2.51 -14.91 -16.81
CA SER A 192 -3.78 -15.64 -16.81
C SER A 192 -4.37 -15.81 -18.20
N ALA A 193 -4.01 -14.95 -19.15
CA ALA A 193 -4.55 -15.02 -20.51
C ALA A 193 -3.83 -16.07 -21.36
N THR A 194 -2.52 -16.23 -21.18
CA THR A 194 -1.69 -17.10 -22.02
C THR A 194 -1.03 -18.25 -21.26
N GLY A 195 -1.03 -18.22 -19.92
CA GLY A 195 -0.29 -19.16 -19.09
C GLY A 195 1.22 -18.93 -19.10
N SER A 196 1.70 -17.82 -19.66
CA SER A 196 3.13 -17.50 -19.68
C SER A 196 3.71 -17.44 -18.27
N ARG A 197 4.83 -18.13 -18.06
CA ARG A 197 5.54 -18.12 -16.78
C ARG A 197 6.25 -16.79 -16.53
N SER A 198 6.80 -16.20 -17.59
CA SER A 198 7.45 -14.88 -17.53
C SER A 198 6.42 -13.77 -17.60
N MET A 199 6.66 -12.69 -16.87
CA MET A 199 5.81 -11.49 -16.93
C MET A 199 5.81 -10.93 -18.35
N PRO A 200 4.64 -10.73 -18.99
CA PRO A 200 4.57 -10.04 -20.27
C PRO A 200 5.08 -8.59 -20.18
N ILE A 201 5.65 -8.09 -21.29
CA ILE A 201 6.03 -6.68 -21.39
C ILE A 201 4.82 -5.90 -21.87
N TYR A 202 4.23 -5.10 -21.00
CA TYR A 202 3.09 -4.22 -21.33
C TYR A 202 3.56 -2.89 -21.90
N GLN A 203 3.91 -2.90 -23.17
CA GLN A 203 4.34 -1.69 -23.89
C GLN A 203 3.12 -0.93 -24.43
N THR A 204 2.39 -0.29 -23.52
CA THR A 204 1.21 0.52 -23.84
C THR A 204 1.19 1.81 -23.04
N THR A 205 0.50 2.83 -23.54
CA THR A 205 0.32 4.11 -22.83
C THR A 205 -0.95 4.11 -22.00
N SER A 206 -2.03 3.49 -22.47
CA SER A 206 -3.37 3.55 -21.87
C SER A 206 -4.01 2.18 -21.84
N TYR A 207 -5.05 2.07 -21.01
CA TYR A 207 -5.83 0.86 -20.81
C TYR A 207 -7.31 1.15 -21.07
N ILE A 208 -8.05 0.17 -21.55
CA ILE A 208 -9.49 0.29 -21.78
C ILE A 208 -10.24 0.08 -20.47
N PHE A 209 -11.43 0.65 -20.41
CA PHE A 209 -12.37 0.49 -19.31
C PHE A 209 -13.57 -0.32 -19.76
N ASP A 210 -14.21 -1.05 -18.83
CA ASP A 210 -15.42 -1.82 -19.13
C ASP A 210 -16.58 -0.88 -19.49
N ASP A 211 -16.71 0.21 -18.71
CA ASP A 211 -17.73 1.24 -18.87
C ASP A 211 -17.29 2.56 -18.20
N THR A 212 -18.11 3.60 -18.27
CA THR A 212 -17.85 4.91 -17.67
C THR A 212 -17.80 4.87 -16.14
N ASP A 213 -18.54 3.98 -15.51
CA ASP A 213 -18.53 3.85 -14.04
C ASP A 213 -17.25 3.17 -13.57
N HIS A 214 -16.74 2.17 -14.33
CA HIS A 214 -15.43 1.57 -14.09
C HIS A 214 -14.33 2.62 -14.24
N ALA A 215 -14.35 3.43 -15.30
CA ALA A 215 -13.41 4.52 -15.47
C ALA A 215 -13.47 5.49 -14.27
N ALA A 216 -14.67 5.93 -13.87
CA ALA A 216 -14.83 6.82 -12.73
C ALA A 216 -14.32 6.22 -11.41
N SER A 217 -14.51 4.92 -11.17
CA SER A 217 -14.01 4.26 -9.96
C SER A 217 -12.47 4.19 -9.93
N LEU A 218 -11.83 3.94 -11.07
CA LEU A 218 -10.38 3.94 -11.18
C LEU A 218 -9.79 5.34 -10.96
N PHE A 219 -10.33 6.36 -11.64
CA PHE A 219 -9.84 7.75 -11.49
C PHE A 219 -10.07 8.31 -10.09
N ASN A 220 -11.11 7.88 -9.40
CA ASN A 220 -11.38 8.26 -8.00
C ASN A 220 -10.66 7.36 -6.98
N LEU A 221 -9.77 6.46 -7.41
CA LEU A 221 -9.03 5.50 -6.57
C LEU A 221 -9.96 4.64 -5.69
N GLN A 222 -11.17 4.35 -6.18
CA GLN A 222 -12.16 3.53 -5.48
C GLN A 222 -11.95 2.03 -5.75
N GLU A 223 -11.23 1.73 -6.82
CA GLU A 223 -10.72 0.39 -7.08
C GLU A 223 -9.32 0.50 -7.72
N PRO A 224 -8.45 -0.49 -7.48
CA PRO A 224 -7.16 -0.56 -8.13
C PRO A 224 -7.31 -1.04 -9.58
N GLY A 225 -6.47 -0.52 -10.44
CA GLY A 225 -6.42 -0.91 -11.85
C GLY A 225 -5.48 -0.03 -12.65
N ASN A 226 -5.27 -0.42 -13.89
CA ASN A 226 -4.41 0.34 -14.79
C ASN A 226 -5.25 1.35 -15.57
N ILE A 227 -4.81 2.60 -15.59
CA ILE A 227 -5.43 3.71 -16.31
C ILE A 227 -4.50 4.15 -17.43
N TYR A 228 -3.29 4.49 -17.05
CA TYR A 228 -2.28 5.07 -17.92
C TYR A 228 -0.88 4.71 -17.40
N SER A 229 0.04 4.33 -18.27
CA SER A 229 1.36 3.79 -17.87
C SER A 229 2.25 4.76 -17.08
N ARG A 230 1.98 6.07 -17.11
CA ARG A 230 2.64 7.03 -16.23
C ARG A 230 2.21 6.86 -14.76
N LEU A 231 0.98 6.38 -14.50
CA LEU A 231 0.45 6.16 -13.16
C LEU A 231 0.75 4.73 -12.67
N SER A 232 0.48 3.74 -13.52
CA SER A 232 0.72 2.33 -13.23
C SER A 232 0.88 1.53 -14.51
N ASN A 233 1.83 0.60 -14.50
CA ASN A 233 2.05 -0.34 -15.59
C ASN A 233 2.42 -1.70 -14.99
N PRO A 234 1.81 -2.83 -15.41
CA PRO A 234 2.06 -4.13 -14.80
C PRO A 234 3.54 -4.55 -14.82
N THR A 235 4.27 -4.22 -15.89
CA THR A 235 5.70 -4.54 -16.00
C THR A 235 6.52 -3.75 -14.96
N VAL A 236 6.25 -2.46 -14.81
CA VAL A 236 6.93 -1.61 -13.82
C VAL A 236 6.53 -2.04 -12.40
N SER A 237 5.24 -2.25 -12.16
CA SER A 237 4.73 -2.70 -10.87
C SER A 237 5.32 -4.03 -10.40
N ALA A 238 5.62 -4.95 -11.33
CA ALA A 238 6.28 -6.21 -11.01
C ALA A 238 7.71 -5.98 -10.46
N LEU A 239 8.45 -5.01 -11.02
CA LEU A 239 9.78 -4.63 -10.52
C LEU A 239 9.68 -3.92 -9.17
N GLU A 240 8.75 -2.96 -9.03
CA GLU A 240 8.51 -2.23 -7.78
C GLU A 240 8.19 -3.16 -6.63
N GLN A 241 7.29 -4.12 -6.85
CA GLN A 241 6.94 -5.15 -5.85
C GLN A 241 8.12 -6.04 -5.49
N ARG A 242 8.95 -6.43 -6.47
CA ARG A 242 10.13 -7.25 -6.21
C ARG A 242 11.15 -6.52 -5.37
N ILE A 243 11.49 -5.28 -5.71
CA ILE A 243 12.43 -4.46 -4.94
C ILE A 243 11.89 -4.24 -3.53
N SER A 244 10.63 -3.86 -3.40
CA SER A 244 9.96 -3.69 -2.11
C SER A 244 10.00 -4.96 -1.26
N ALA A 245 9.74 -6.14 -1.87
CA ALA A 245 9.79 -7.41 -1.16
C ALA A 245 11.20 -7.76 -0.68
N LEU A 246 12.24 -7.49 -1.49
CA LEU A 246 13.63 -7.75 -1.12
C LEU A 246 14.10 -6.89 0.06
N ASP A 247 13.63 -5.65 0.17
CA ASP A 247 13.94 -4.77 1.31
C ASP A 247 13.00 -4.95 2.51
N ASN A 248 11.97 -5.76 2.37
CA ASN A 248 10.90 -5.86 3.36
C ASN A 248 10.20 -4.51 3.61
N ALA A 249 9.98 -3.72 2.55
CA ALA A 249 9.50 -2.35 2.57
C ALA A 249 7.98 -2.23 2.34
N LEU A 250 7.42 -1.04 2.61
CA LEU A 250 6.03 -0.72 2.34
C LEU A 250 5.73 -0.70 0.84
N GLY A 251 6.62 -0.09 0.06
CA GLY A 251 6.47 0.04 -1.37
C GLY A 251 7.72 0.57 -2.06
N ALA A 252 7.71 0.54 -3.38
CA ALA A 252 8.76 1.13 -4.20
C ALA A 252 8.16 1.88 -5.39
N CYS A 253 8.88 2.89 -5.89
CA CYS A 253 8.57 3.63 -7.10
C CYS A 253 9.79 3.59 -8.02
N CYS A 254 9.63 3.02 -9.22
CA CYS A 254 10.69 2.95 -10.22
C CYS A 254 10.81 4.26 -11.00
N THR A 255 12.03 4.60 -11.37
CA THR A 255 12.41 5.81 -12.10
C THR A 255 13.35 5.49 -13.26
N SER A 256 13.61 6.48 -14.11
CA SER A 256 14.49 6.31 -15.28
C SER A 256 15.99 6.18 -14.94
N SER A 257 16.41 6.54 -13.73
CA SER A 257 17.80 6.47 -13.27
C SER A 257 17.90 6.63 -11.76
N GLY A 258 19.06 6.28 -11.16
CA GLY A 258 19.34 6.55 -9.76
C GLY A 258 19.28 8.04 -9.41
N HIS A 259 19.75 8.92 -10.28
CA HIS A 259 19.63 10.38 -10.09
C HIS A 259 18.16 10.86 -10.09
N ALA A 260 17.32 10.29 -10.94
CA ALA A 260 15.88 10.57 -10.91
C ALA A 260 15.25 10.05 -9.61
N ALA A 261 15.70 8.92 -9.08
CA ALA A 261 15.25 8.40 -7.80
C ALA A 261 15.63 9.34 -6.65
N GLN A 262 16.87 9.87 -6.63
CA GLN A 262 17.30 10.87 -5.64
C GLN A 262 16.43 12.13 -5.69
N LEU A 263 16.12 12.62 -6.90
CA LEU A 263 15.24 13.78 -7.07
C LEU A 263 13.82 13.50 -6.56
N ILE A 264 13.24 12.36 -6.93
CA ILE A 264 11.88 11.98 -6.53
C ILE A 264 11.77 11.79 -5.02
N ALA A 265 12.79 11.20 -4.38
CA ALA A 265 12.81 11.02 -2.93
C ALA A 265 12.86 12.35 -2.16
N LEU A 266 13.60 13.33 -2.69
CA LEU A 266 13.81 14.62 -2.02
C LEU A 266 12.73 15.66 -2.38
N PHE A 267 12.16 15.60 -3.58
CA PHE A 267 11.22 16.62 -4.05
C PHE A 267 10.01 16.86 -3.13
N PRO A 268 9.38 15.84 -2.53
CA PRO A 268 8.27 16.06 -1.59
C PRO A 268 8.69 16.66 -0.25
N LEU A 269 9.98 16.61 0.09
CA LEU A 269 10.52 17.06 1.38
C LEU A 269 11.07 18.50 1.31
N MET A 270 11.43 18.95 0.12
CA MET A 270 12.22 20.15 -0.10
C MET A 270 11.38 21.29 -0.67
N GLU A 271 11.51 22.45 -0.06
CA GLU A 271 11.00 23.74 -0.53
C GLU A 271 12.17 24.69 -0.86
N PRO A 272 11.95 25.80 -1.57
CA PRO A 272 13.00 26.81 -1.74
C PRO A 272 13.58 27.26 -0.39
N GLY A 273 14.90 27.19 -0.25
CA GLY A 273 15.60 27.45 1.01
C GLY A 273 15.81 26.23 1.91
N SER A 274 15.25 25.08 1.56
CA SER A 274 15.52 23.83 2.28
C SER A 274 16.94 23.31 2.03
N LYS A 275 17.47 22.56 3.00
CA LYS A 275 18.81 21.98 3.00
C LYS A 275 18.75 20.46 3.22
N ILE A 276 19.65 19.73 2.58
CA ILE A 276 19.97 18.34 2.94
C ILE A 276 21.36 18.28 3.56
N ILE A 277 21.52 17.45 4.57
CA ILE A 277 22.84 17.02 5.03
C ILE A 277 23.19 15.74 4.29
N ALA A 278 24.31 15.71 3.63
CA ALA A 278 24.73 14.56 2.83
C ALA A 278 26.16 14.14 3.15
N SER A 279 26.44 12.84 3.05
CA SER A 279 27.81 12.34 3.19
C SER A 279 28.75 13.05 2.22
N SER A 280 29.94 13.41 2.66
CA SER A 280 31.02 13.88 1.77
C SER A 280 31.60 12.78 0.89
N LYS A 281 31.33 11.52 1.25
CA LYS A 281 31.77 10.30 0.55
C LYS A 281 30.62 9.68 -0.22
N LEU A 282 30.29 10.28 -1.35
CA LEU A 282 29.24 9.84 -2.27
C LEU A 282 29.79 9.65 -3.67
N TYR A 283 29.01 8.95 -4.48
CA TYR A 283 29.22 8.95 -5.92
C TYR A 283 29.32 10.37 -6.46
N GLY A 284 30.34 10.66 -7.29
CA GLY A 284 30.64 12.01 -7.76
C GLY A 284 29.47 12.68 -8.50
N GLY A 285 28.61 11.91 -9.20
CA GLY A 285 27.39 12.41 -9.80
C GLY A 285 26.37 12.90 -8.77
N SER A 286 26.22 12.21 -7.64
CA SER A 286 25.34 12.63 -6.52
C SER A 286 25.85 13.92 -5.87
N ILE A 287 27.16 14.05 -5.65
CA ILE A 287 27.77 15.30 -5.18
C ILE A 287 27.45 16.47 -6.12
N THR A 288 27.62 16.25 -7.44
CA THR A 288 27.30 17.27 -8.43
C THR A 288 25.81 17.62 -8.45
N GLN A 289 24.94 16.63 -8.38
CA GLN A 289 23.49 16.85 -8.36
C GLN A 289 23.08 17.69 -7.13
N PHE A 290 23.56 17.33 -5.93
CA PHE A 290 23.21 18.00 -4.69
C PHE A 290 23.82 19.41 -4.59
N THR A 291 25.10 19.57 -4.92
CA THR A 291 25.81 20.83 -4.70
C THR A 291 25.67 21.84 -5.84
N LYS A 292 25.31 21.39 -7.06
CA LYS A 292 25.19 22.27 -8.25
C LYS A 292 23.77 22.26 -8.82
N THR A 293 23.23 21.08 -9.19
CA THR A 293 21.96 21.02 -9.90
C THR A 293 20.79 21.47 -9.02
N PHE A 294 20.77 21.07 -7.76
CA PHE A 294 19.70 21.41 -6.81
C PHE A 294 19.63 22.90 -6.47
N LYS A 295 20.71 23.65 -6.67
CA LYS A 295 20.67 25.12 -6.54
C LYS A 295 19.68 25.78 -7.50
N ASN A 296 19.37 25.16 -8.64
CA ASN A 296 18.35 25.65 -9.56
C ASN A 296 16.93 25.61 -8.96
N PHE A 297 16.71 24.81 -7.92
CA PHE A 297 15.46 24.76 -7.17
C PHE A 297 15.55 25.59 -5.86
N SER A 298 16.64 26.34 -5.67
CA SER A 298 16.97 27.01 -4.40
C SER A 298 17.08 26.04 -3.23
N TRP A 299 17.53 24.82 -3.48
CA TRP A 299 17.85 23.83 -2.45
C TRP A 299 19.35 23.84 -2.19
N GLU A 300 19.71 23.64 -0.93
CA GLU A 300 21.10 23.58 -0.49
C GLU A 300 21.49 22.15 -0.08
N ALA A 301 22.77 21.86 -0.16
CA ALA A 301 23.35 20.63 0.36
C ALA A 301 24.63 20.98 1.13
N GLU A 302 24.73 20.47 2.34
CA GLU A 302 25.93 20.52 3.16
C GLU A 302 26.55 19.13 3.22
N LEU A 303 27.82 19.03 2.83
CA LEU A 303 28.54 17.77 2.82
C LEU A 303 29.29 17.60 4.13
N VAL A 304 29.05 16.49 4.83
CA VAL A 304 29.69 16.15 6.12
C VAL A 304 30.36 14.78 6.05
N ASP A 305 31.41 14.55 6.83
CA ASP A 305 31.93 13.21 7.02
C ASP A 305 30.98 12.45 7.97
N VAL A 306 30.22 11.50 7.44
CA VAL A 306 29.24 10.74 8.24
C VAL A 306 29.87 9.76 9.22
N SER A 307 31.20 9.59 9.20
CA SER A 307 31.94 8.87 10.24
C SER A 307 32.17 9.71 11.50
N ASP A 308 32.10 11.05 11.38
CA ASP A 308 32.08 11.98 12.50
C ASP A 308 30.63 12.25 12.93
N LEU A 309 30.11 11.41 13.82
CA LEU A 309 28.73 11.49 14.29
C LEU A 309 28.42 12.80 15.03
N ASP A 310 29.40 13.45 15.63
CA ASP A 310 29.20 14.73 16.31
C ASP A 310 29.03 15.87 15.31
N ALA A 311 29.80 15.85 14.23
CA ALA A 311 29.59 16.78 13.11
C ALA A 311 28.19 16.60 12.50
N VAL A 312 27.75 15.35 12.30
CA VAL A 312 26.40 15.06 11.81
C VAL A 312 25.33 15.59 12.77
N ARG A 313 25.46 15.31 14.08
CA ARG A 313 24.51 15.82 15.11
C ARG A 313 24.41 17.35 15.13
N LEU A 314 25.50 18.04 14.84
CA LEU A 314 25.48 19.49 14.76
C LEU A 314 24.81 19.97 13.49
N ALA A 315 25.12 19.37 12.35
CA ALA A 315 24.61 19.76 11.04
C ALA A 315 23.09 19.58 10.92
N VAL A 316 22.52 18.49 11.42
CA VAL A 316 21.07 18.21 11.33
C VAL A 316 20.19 19.10 12.21
N LYS A 317 20.77 19.89 13.14
CA LYS A 317 20.02 20.81 14.03
C LYS A 317 19.59 22.10 13.34
N GLN A 318 20.08 22.37 12.14
CA GLN A 318 19.73 23.57 11.39
C GLN A 318 18.25 23.49 10.96
N PRO A 319 17.45 24.53 11.14
CA PRO A 319 15.99 24.47 10.95
C PRO A 319 15.55 24.26 9.50
N GLU A 320 16.42 24.59 8.55
CA GLU A 320 16.17 24.36 7.11
C GLU A 320 16.45 22.93 6.66
N VAL A 321 17.05 22.07 7.50
CA VAL A 321 17.38 20.69 7.12
C VAL A 321 16.13 19.82 7.03
N ARG A 322 16.01 19.06 5.95
CA ARG A 322 14.85 18.21 5.64
C ARG A 322 15.16 16.72 5.54
N ALA A 323 16.41 16.36 5.33
CA ALA A 323 16.84 14.97 5.25
C ALA A 323 18.32 14.81 5.55
N LEU A 324 18.69 13.60 6.01
CA LEU A 324 20.08 13.12 6.07
C LEU A 324 20.26 12.07 4.97
N PHE A 325 21.32 12.20 4.15
CA PHE A 325 21.59 11.32 3.00
C PHE A 325 22.99 10.71 3.10
N ALA A 326 23.08 9.38 2.93
CA ALA A 326 24.37 8.67 2.85
C ALA A 326 24.28 7.49 1.86
N GLU A 327 25.44 6.93 1.48
CA GLU A 327 25.53 5.65 0.80
C GLU A 327 25.83 4.54 1.82
N SER A 328 25.22 3.38 1.68
CA SER A 328 25.51 2.22 2.55
C SER A 328 26.97 1.76 2.39
N LEU A 329 27.43 1.72 1.16
CA LEU A 329 28.80 1.45 0.74
C LEU A 329 29.20 2.51 -0.31
N ALA A 330 30.09 3.41 0.09
CA ALA A 330 30.44 4.58 -0.69
C ALA A 330 31.25 4.23 -1.95
N ASN A 331 30.94 4.89 -3.05
CA ASN A 331 31.69 4.79 -4.31
C ASN A 331 32.42 6.13 -4.57
N PRO A 332 33.78 6.18 -4.70
CA PRO A 332 34.68 5.00 -4.94
C PRO A 332 35.45 4.53 -3.73
N ASP A 333 35.36 5.15 -2.56
CA ASP A 333 36.32 4.92 -1.47
C ASP A 333 36.01 3.67 -0.62
N GLY A 334 34.85 3.01 -0.82
CA GLY A 334 34.48 1.79 -0.12
C GLY A 334 34.10 1.99 1.36
N ASN A 335 33.87 3.22 1.80
CA ASN A 335 33.50 3.51 3.17
C ASN A 335 32.10 2.95 3.48
N ILE A 336 31.95 2.33 4.66
CA ILE A 336 30.67 1.77 5.13
C ILE A 336 30.07 2.72 6.14
N SER A 337 28.82 3.12 5.91
CA SER A 337 28.10 4.02 6.83
C SER A 337 27.49 3.26 8.01
N ASP A 338 27.62 3.80 9.21
CA ASP A 338 26.86 3.33 10.39
C ASP A 338 25.41 3.81 10.31
N ILE A 339 24.61 3.04 9.58
CA ILE A 339 23.21 3.38 9.29
C ILE A 339 22.39 3.55 10.58
N SER A 340 22.62 2.70 11.59
CA SER A 340 21.87 2.76 12.84
C SER A 340 22.12 4.07 13.59
N SER A 341 23.38 4.46 13.74
CA SER A 341 23.73 5.73 14.40
C SER A 341 23.22 6.95 13.62
N LEU A 342 23.27 6.89 12.27
CA LEU A 342 22.75 7.96 11.43
C LEU A 342 21.21 8.05 11.53
N ALA A 343 20.50 6.91 11.63
CA ALA A 343 19.05 6.86 11.82
C ALA A 343 18.64 7.50 13.17
N ASP A 344 19.33 7.14 14.25
CA ASP A 344 19.08 7.73 15.58
C ASP A 344 19.26 9.25 15.56
N ILE A 345 20.29 9.74 14.87
CA ILE A 345 20.55 11.18 14.74
C ILE A 345 19.48 11.87 13.91
N ALA A 346 19.11 11.32 12.74
CA ALA A 346 18.10 11.88 11.87
C ALA A 346 16.72 11.91 12.54
N HIS A 347 16.31 10.81 13.16
CA HIS A 347 15.04 10.72 13.88
C HIS A 347 15.00 11.62 15.11
N GLY A 348 16.12 11.76 15.83
CA GLY A 348 16.25 12.71 16.93
C GLY A 348 16.11 14.18 16.51
N ALA A 349 16.36 14.49 15.24
CA ALA A 349 16.13 15.79 14.62
C ALA A 349 14.76 15.91 13.90
N GLY A 350 13.95 14.83 13.87
CA GLY A 350 12.65 14.80 13.21
C GLY A 350 12.71 14.76 11.68
N ILE A 351 13.84 14.35 11.10
CA ILE A 351 14.04 14.25 9.64
C ILE A 351 14.28 12.78 9.22
N PRO A 352 13.92 12.40 7.98
CA PRO A 352 14.18 11.06 7.48
C PRO A 352 15.66 10.81 7.17
N LEU A 353 16.07 9.54 7.33
CA LEU A 353 17.33 9.02 6.83
C LEU A 353 17.11 8.38 5.44
N ILE A 354 17.83 8.85 4.44
CA ILE A 354 17.83 8.34 3.07
C ILE A 354 19.16 7.64 2.81
N ILE A 355 19.10 6.36 2.42
CA ILE A 355 20.31 5.57 2.12
C ILE A 355 20.32 5.16 0.66
N ASP A 356 21.33 5.56 -0.09
CA ASP A 356 21.62 4.97 -1.39
C ASP A 356 22.32 3.62 -1.19
N ASN A 357 21.63 2.55 -1.55
CA ASN A 357 22.08 1.17 -1.36
C ASN A 357 22.47 0.50 -2.69
N THR A 358 22.82 1.30 -3.69
CA THR A 358 23.13 0.83 -5.05
C THR A 358 24.26 -0.20 -5.07
N MET A 359 25.33 0.03 -4.29
CA MET A 359 26.52 -0.84 -4.31
C MET A 359 26.29 -2.15 -3.55
N ALA A 360 25.60 -2.12 -2.42
CA ALA A 360 25.37 -3.30 -1.60
C ALA A 360 24.19 -4.15 -2.10
N THR A 361 23.16 -3.56 -2.66
CA THR A 361 21.87 -4.19 -2.99
C THR A 361 21.16 -4.80 -1.76
N PRO A 362 19.89 -5.21 -1.84
CA PRO A 362 19.20 -5.87 -0.73
C PRO A 362 19.83 -7.19 -0.29
N ILE A 363 20.67 -7.77 -1.15
CA ILE A 363 21.32 -9.07 -0.87
C ILE A 363 22.43 -8.92 0.17
N ILE A 364 23.21 -7.86 0.10
CA ILE A 364 24.33 -7.62 1.03
C ILE A 364 23.85 -6.81 2.24
N CYS A 365 23.04 -5.77 2.01
CA CYS A 365 22.54 -4.87 3.04
C CYS A 365 21.08 -4.53 2.81
N GLN A 366 20.28 -4.63 3.86
CA GLN A 366 18.90 -4.12 3.91
C GLN A 366 18.85 -2.94 4.87
N PRO A 367 19.04 -1.69 4.40
CA PRO A 367 19.19 -0.50 5.24
C PRO A 367 18.01 -0.25 6.18
N GLY A 368 16.80 -0.65 5.77
CA GLY A 368 15.59 -0.53 6.61
C GLY A 368 15.66 -1.31 7.92
N LYS A 369 16.47 -2.37 8.00
CA LYS A 369 16.71 -3.11 9.25
C LYS A 369 17.52 -2.30 10.27
N PHE A 370 18.23 -1.29 9.79
CA PHE A 370 19.09 -0.41 10.55
C PHE A 370 18.50 1.00 10.74
N GLY A 371 17.23 1.20 10.33
CA GLY A 371 16.51 2.44 10.59
C GLY A 371 16.44 3.42 9.41
N ALA A 372 16.91 3.07 8.21
CA ALA A 372 16.67 3.89 7.03
C ALA A 372 15.17 3.99 6.71
N ASP A 373 14.72 5.19 6.34
CA ASP A 373 13.32 5.47 6.02
C ASP A 373 13.04 5.36 4.52
N LEU A 374 13.95 5.91 3.72
CA LEU A 374 13.94 5.77 2.26
C LEU A 374 15.23 5.10 1.80
N ILE A 375 15.11 4.22 0.82
CA ILE A 375 16.26 3.59 0.18
C ILE A 375 16.26 3.96 -1.30
N ILE A 376 17.43 4.33 -1.81
CA ILE A 376 17.64 4.65 -3.22
C ILE A 376 18.43 3.53 -3.89
N TYR A 377 18.05 3.21 -5.11
CA TYR A 377 18.79 2.33 -5.99
C TYR A 377 18.98 2.95 -7.37
N SER A 378 20.20 2.95 -7.86
CA SER A 378 20.42 2.90 -9.30
C SER A 378 20.28 1.44 -9.75
N THR A 379 19.09 1.08 -10.24
CA THR A 379 18.84 -0.31 -10.72
C THR A 379 19.69 -0.66 -11.93
N THR A 380 20.30 0.35 -12.58
CA THR A 380 21.30 0.23 -13.66
C THR A 380 22.48 -0.66 -13.29
N LYS A 381 22.85 -0.72 -11.99
CA LYS A 381 24.08 -1.34 -11.51
C LYS A 381 23.86 -2.83 -11.17
N PHE A 382 24.14 -3.25 -9.95
CA PHE A 382 24.11 -4.65 -9.57
C PHE A 382 22.72 -5.28 -9.55
N LEU A 383 21.64 -4.49 -9.37
CA LEU A 383 20.27 -5.03 -9.46
C LEU A 383 19.93 -5.52 -10.87
N SER A 384 20.29 -4.77 -11.91
CA SER A 384 20.20 -5.24 -13.30
C SER A 384 21.27 -6.28 -13.63
N GLY A 385 22.49 -6.07 -13.17
CA GLY A 385 23.61 -7.02 -13.23
C GLY A 385 24.24 -7.23 -14.60
N HIS A 386 23.65 -6.70 -15.69
CA HIS A 386 24.04 -7.03 -17.07
C HIS A 386 24.54 -5.82 -17.87
N GLY A 387 24.49 -4.61 -17.32
CA GLY A 387 24.94 -3.39 -18.01
C GLY A 387 24.14 -3.01 -19.26
N ASN A 388 22.92 -3.48 -19.39
CA ASN A 388 22.09 -3.32 -20.60
C ASN A 388 20.78 -2.54 -20.37
N ALA A 389 20.51 -2.12 -19.14
CA ALA A 389 19.31 -1.36 -18.79
C ALA A 389 19.65 -0.24 -17.82
N MET A 390 19.01 0.91 -17.99
CA MET A 390 19.08 2.02 -17.05
C MET A 390 17.79 2.10 -16.24
N GLY A 391 17.93 2.46 -14.96
CA GLY A 391 16.78 2.68 -14.09
C GLY A 391 17.19 3.11 -12.70
N GLY A 392 16.21 3.46 -11.91
CA GLY A 392 16.33 3.75 -10.48
C GLY A 392 15.11 3.29 -9.73
N ALA A 393 15.18 3.30 -8.42
CA ALA A 393 14.04 3.06 -7.55
C ALA A 393 14.18 3.86 -6.25
N VAL A 394 13.06 4.33 -5.75
CA VAL A 394 12.88 4.80 -4.37
C VAL A 394 12.07 3.76 -3.64
N VAL A 395 12.51 3.36 -2.47
CA VAL A 395 11.83 2.39 -1.60
C VAL A 395 11.43 3.09 -0.31
N ASP A 396 10.15 3.05 0.04
CA ASP A 396 9.64 3.57 1.31
C ASP A 396 9.50 2.41 2.30
N MET A 397 10.19 2.53 3.43
CA MET A 397 10.14 1.53 4.50
C MET A 397 8.86 1.59 5.31
N GLY A 398 8.09 2.69 5.23
CA GLY A 398 6.87 2.92 6.01
C GLY A 398 7.12 3.16 7.50
N ASN A 399 8.34 3.49 7.89
CA ASN A 399 8.73 3.68 9.29
C ASN A 399 8.68 5.15 9.74
N PHE A 400 8.85 6.08 8.82
CA PHE A 400 8.84 7.51 9.11
C PHE A 400 7.43 8.08 9.19
N LYS A 401 7.21 9.00 10.12
CA LYS A 401 5.91 9.70 10.29
C LYS A 401 5.87 10.94 9.39
N TRP A 402 5.41 10.77 8.16
CA TRP A 402 5.34 11.84 7.17
C TRP A 402 4.38 12.98 7.53
N ASP A 403 3.45 12.77 8.48
CA ASP A 403 2.41 13.74 8.90
C ASP A 403 2.84 14.64 10.07
N SER A 404 4.08 14.56 10.52
CA SER A 404 4.60 15.30 11.69
C SER A 404 5.34 16.59 11.35
N GLY A 405 5.27 17.05 10.10
CA GLY A 405 5.88 18.28 9.61
C GLY A 405 4.87 19.38 9.32
#